data_efddb601dc510a6d120e3e92a02037fb
#
_entry.id   efddb601dc510a6d120e3e92a02037fb
#
_cell.length_a   1.000
_cell.length_b   1.000
_cell.length_c   1.000
_cell.angle_alpha   90.00
_cell.angle_beta   90.00
_cell.angle_gamma   90.00
#
_symmetry.space_group_name_H-M   'P 1'
#
loop_
_entity.id
_entity.type
_entity.pdbx_description
1 polymer ?
#
loop_
_entity_poly.entity_id
_entity_poly.type
_entity_poly.pdbx_seq_one_letter_code
_entity_poly.pdbx_strand_id
1 'polypeptide(L)'
;MSVRSVAALALLSTAVALPISAQQSTPVLPYTPTNAPRAIRRDIPLTNMIRRAWEAGTRDSTGRPGRNYWQLWNDYTINARFDAPTATVSGSERVVIHNNSDSAMHEIVLRLDQNIYRANVPRAETVPEITDGMVVTKLTVDGANVDLSDRSNSAGRSPRGRPAPPITRPEAIGITQTVATIKLPAPIPAKGTSTIEAEWHFRVPQSLGVRGLRMGAWGDSLYQVGQWYPRVAVFDDLRGWDMDPYLGPSEFYNNYGHYDVKLDMPAGWLVGSTGVLQNPEQVLTASAREKLSHALQSDSTINIVSAAERGPGKSTAAGDRLVWHFVADSVGDVAWGTSDRFVWDATRATIPGKGVIPVNIFYEPGNTQKYATAGPTARHALEFYSKLWMPYTYPLLTM
;
A
#
# COMPACT_ATOMS: atom_id res chain seq x y z
N MET A 1 -79.73 -25.30 26.13
CA MET A 1 -79.34 -24.34 27.15
C MET A 1 -78.04 -23.69 26.73
N SER A 2 -78.16 -22.36 26.56
CA SER A 2 -77.12 -21.35 26.49
C SER A 2 -75.97 -21.45 25.45
N VAL A 3 -76.24 -20.84 24.35
CA VAL A 3 -75.27 -20.37 23.27
C VAL A 3 -74.57 -19.10 23.79
N ARG A 4 -73.26 -19.12 23.82
CA ARG A 4 -72.46 -17.87 23.97
C ARG A 4 -71.77 -17.56 22.66
N SER A 5 -72.24 -16.52 22.02
CA SER A 5 -71.66 -15.87 20.85
C SER A 5 -70.34 -15.18 21.24
N VAL A 6 -69.28 -15.43 20.50
CA VAL A 6 -68.01 -14.66 20.52
C VAL A 6 -68.02 -13.74 19.28
N ALA A 7 -68.15 -12.45 19.52
CA ALA A 7 -67.99 -11.43 18.48
C ALA A 7 -66.52 -11.19 18.18
N ALA A 8 -66.09 -11.44 16.97
CA ALA A 8 -64.75 -11.06 16.47
C ALA A 8 -64.77 -9.58 16.08
N LEU A 9 -63.95 -8.80 16.77
CA LEU A 9 -63.71 -7.39 16.44
C LEU A 9 -62.63 -7.31 15.36
N ALA A 10 -63.01 -6.96 14.12
CA ALA A 10 -62.08 -6.67 13.05
C ALA A 10 -61.58 -5.23 13.22
N LEU A 11 -60.31 -5.05 13.56
CA LEU A 11 -59.63 -3.76 13.51
C LEU A 11 -59.18 -3.50 12.08
N LEU A 12 -59.89 -2.59 11.39
CA LEU A 12 -59.42 -1.96 10.13
C LEU A 12 -58.30 -0.96 10.52
N SER A 13 -57.08 -1.30 10.21
CA SER A 13 -55.97 -0.34 10.20
C SER A 13 -55.97 0.45 8.91
N THR A 14 -56.50 1.66 8.92
CA THR A 14 -56.33 2.64 7.83
C THR A 14 -54.86 3.15 7.84
N ALA A 15 -54.07 2.65 6.90
CA ALA A 15 -52.77 3.21 6.61
C ALA A 15 -52.97 4.59 5.96
N VAL A 16 -52.70 5.64 6.70
CA VAL A 16 -52.59 6.99 6.16
C VAL A 16 -51.24 7.06 5.41
N ALA A 17 -51.31 7.00 4.07
CA ALA A 17 -50.17 7.31 3.25
C ALA A 17 -49.86 8.81 3.36
N LEU A 18 -48.82 9.16 4.11
CA LEU A 18 -48.27 10.50 4.06
C LEU A 18 -47.66 10.74 2.67
N PRO A 19 -47.93 11.86 2.02
CA PRO A 19 -47.31 12.18 0.74
C PRO A 19 -45.80 12.32 0.99
N ILE A 20 -45.01 11.51 0.31
CA ILE A 20 -43.58 11.74 0.17
C ILE A 20 -43.41 13.07 -0.54
N SER A 21 -43.11 14.12 0.21
CA SER A 21 -42.70 15.39 -0.37
C SER A 21 -41.48 15.12 -1.21
N ALA A 22 -41.62 15.13 -2.51
CA ALA A 22 -40.51 15.17 -3.43
C ALA A 22 -39.64 16.34 -2.98
N GLN A 23 -38.43 16.05 -2.55
CA GLN A 23 -37.42 17.09 -2.33
C GLN A 23 -37.32 17.88 -3.62
N GLN A 24 -37.85 19.10 -3.62
CA GLN A 24 -37.61 20.02 -4.71
C GLN A 24 -36.11 20.20 -4.80
N SER A 25 -35.52 19.63 -5.86
CA SER A 25 -34.14 19.90 -6.22
C SER A 25 -34.02 21.43 -6.33
N THR A 26 -33.25 22.01 -5.43
CA THR A 26 -32.87 23.42 -5.53
C THR A 26 -32.34 23.62 -6.95
N PRO A 27 -32.89 24.55 -7.75
CA PRO A 27 -32.37 24.77 -9.09
C PRO A 27 -30.89 25.11 -8.95
N VAL A 28 -30.02 24.27 -9.52
CA VAL A 28 -28.63 24.58 -9.70
C VAL A 28 -28.58 25.77 -10.62
N LEU A 29 -28.38 26.98 -10.05
CA LEU A 29 -28.15 28.17 -10.84
C LEU A 29 -27.00 27.88 -11.79
N PRO A 30 -27.15 28.13 -13.10
CA PRO A 30 -26.05 27.91 -14.04
C PRO A 30 -24.87 28.73 -13.59
N TYR A 31 -23.73 28.04 -13.37
CA TYR A 31 -22.46 28.69 -13.07
C TYR A 31 -22.12 29.61 -14.26
N THR A 32 -22.27 30.90 -14.04
CA THR A 32 -21.76 31.89 -14.98
C THR A 32 -20.32 32.15 -14.57
N PRO A 33 -19.31 31.79 -15.39
CA PRO A 33 -17.95 32.13 -15.09
C PRO A 33 -17.84 33.65 -15.00
N THR A 34 -17.68 34.17 -13.81
CA THR A 34 -17.34 35.60 -13.66
C THR A 34 -15.89 35.75 -14.08
N ASN A 35 -15.64 36.57 -15.10
CA ASN A 35 -14.28 37.01 -15.48
C ASN A 35 -13.64 37.90 -14.39
N ALA A 36 -14.22 37.98 -13.23
CA ALA A 36 -13.61 38.65 -12.11
C ALA A 36 -12.34 37.90 -11.71
N PRO A 37 -11.17 38.55 -11.67
CA PRO A 37 -9.95 37.91 -11.20
C PRO A 37 -10.19 37.40 -9.80
N ARG A 38 -9.90 36.11 -9.57
CA ARG A 38 -10.01 35.49 -8.25
C ARG A 38 -9.19 36.33 -7.27
N ALA A 39 -9.81 36.79 -6.22
CA ALA A 39 -9.12 37.57 -5.19
C ALA A 39 -7.97 36.71 -4.62
N ILE A 40 -6.75 37.00 -5.06
CA ILE A 40 -5.55 36.40 -4.49
C ILE A 40 -5.24 37.20 -3.24
N ARG A 41 -5.29 36.55 -2.08
CA ARG A 41 -4.78 37.17 -0.85
C ARG A 41 -3.28 37.33 -0.98
N ARG A 42 -2.84 38.55 -1.30
CA ARG A 42 -1.42 38.88 -1.50
C ARG A 42 -0.66 39.06 -0.18
N ASP A 43 -1.36 39.09 0.91
CA ASP A 43 -0.86 39.34 2.27
C ASP A 43 -0.47 38.08 3.04
N ILE A 44 -0.64 36.89 2.46
CA ILE A 44 -0.22 35.64 3.09
C ILE A 44 1.28 35.46 2.89
N PRO A 45 2.09 35.54 3.97
CA PRO A 45 3.53 35.33 3.85
C PRO A 45 3.83 33.87 3.51
N LEU A 46 4.82 33.65 2.68
CA LEU A 46 5.35 32.29 2.42
C LEU A 46 5.92 31.72 3.72
N THR A 47 5.63 30.45 4.00
CA THR A 47 6.27 29.75 5.10
C THR A 47 7.78 29.68 4.91
N ASN A 48 8.54 29.56 5.99
CA ASN A 48 10.00 29.46 5.90
C ASN A 48 10.45 28.26 5.07
N MET A 49 9.69 27.15 5.07
CA MET A 49 9.97 25.99 4.26
C MET A 49 9.92 26.31 2.75
N ILE A 50 8.82 26.92 2.30
CA ILE A 50 8.63 27.28 0.89
C ILE A 50 9.65 28.33 0.47
N ARG A 51 9.95 29.31 1.32
CA ARG A 51 10.97 30.32 1.03
C ARG A 51 12.34 29.70 0.82
N ARG A 52 12.78 28.80 1.71
CA ARG A 52 14.07 28.10 1.58
C ARG A 52 14.12 27.25 0.32
N ALA A 53 13.05 26.52 -0.01
CA ALA A 53 12.98 25.71 -1.22
C ALA A 53 13.04 26.57 -2.50
N TRP A 54 12.40 27.75 -2.48
CA TRP A 54 12.49 28.71 -3.58
C TRP A 54 13.91 29.32 -3.72
N GLU A 55 14.50 29.75 -2.62
CA GLU A 55 15.88 30.26 -2.58
C GLU A 55 16.90 29.22 -3.07
N ALA A 56 16.71 27.95 -2.69
CA ALA A 56 17.51 26.82 -3.17
C ALA A 56 17.24 26.45 -4.64
N GLY A 57 16.17 26.95 -5.23
CA GLY A 57 15.75 26.63 -6.60
C GLY A 57 15.15 25.22 -6.75
N THR A 58 14.81 24.55 -5.67
CA THR A 58 14.09 23.25 -5.70
C THR A 58 12.62 23.44 -6.01
N ARG A 59 12.06 24.62 -5.71
CA ARG A 59 10.72 25.04 -6.11
C ARG A 59 10.76 26.37 -6.85
N ASP A 60 9.81 26.57 -7.78
CA ASP A 60 9.58 27.87 -8.40
C ASP A 60 8.60 28.73 -7.56
N SER A 61 8.34 29.95 -7.98
CA SER A 61 7.42 30.87 -7.29
C SER A 61 5.96 30.41 -7.28
N THR A 62 5.60 29.40 -8.05
CA THR A 62 4.27 28.77 -8.07
C THR A 62 4.18 27.50 -7.23
N GLY A 63 5.30 27.06 -6.64
CA GLY A 63 5.41 25.82 -5.86
C GLY A 63 5.68 24.56 -6.68
N ARG A 64 5.85 24.69 -8.02
CA ARG A 64 6.22 23.57 -8.89
C ARG A 64 7.68 23.20 -8.72
N PRO A 65 8.08 21.96 -9.12
CA PRO A 65 9.49 21.58 -9.18
C PRO A 65 10.33 22.62 -9.93
N GLY A 66 11.37 23.13 -9.28
CA GLY A 66 12.33 24.06 -9.84
C GLY A 66 13.49 23.34 -10.54
N ARG A 67 14.47 24.12 -11.02
CA ARG A 67 15.63 23.58 -11.77
C ARG A 67 16.53 22.65 -10.94
N ASN A 68 16.54 22.82 -9.61
CA ASN A 68 17.36 22.04 -8.68
C ASN A 68 16.51 21.02 -7.92
N TYR A 69 15.29 20.70 -8.39
CA TYR A 69 14.43 19.73 -7.75
C TYR A 69 15.03 18.34 -7.77
N TRP A 70 14.86 17.62 -6.68
CA TRP A 70 15.32 16.25 -6.51
C TRP A 70 14.28 15.43 -5.74
N GLN A 71 14.36 14.13 -5.90
CA GLN A 71 13.63 13.12 -5.09
C GLN A 71 14.61 12.02 -4.73
N LEU A 72 14.47 11.43 -3.57
CA LEU A 72 15.14 10.17 -3.28
C LEU A 72 14.63 9.09 -4.23
N TRP A 73 15.49 8.13 -4.49
CA TRP A 73 15.14 6.90 -5.18
C TRP A 73 15.65 5.72 -4.38
N ASN A 74 14.85 4.63 -4.30
CA ASN A 74 15.21 3.47 -3.52
C ASN A 74 15.05 2.20 -4.36
N ASP A 75 16.09 1.37 -4.43
CA ASP A 75 16.02 0.08 -5.09
C ASP A 75 15.88 -1.01 -4.02
N TYR A 76 14.74 -1.70 -4.03
CA TYR A 76 14.41 -2.77 -3.10
C TYR A 76 14.57 -4.13 -3.75
N THR A 77 15.26 -5.04 -3.06
CA THR A 77 15.24 -6.47 -3.33
C THR A 77 14.68 -7.15 -2.08
N ILE A 78 13.48 -7.72 -2.17
CA ILE A 78 12.76 -8.30 -1.04
C ILE A 78 12.51 -9.78 -1.29
N ASN A 79 12.89 -10.62 -0.33
CA ASN A 79 12.53 -12.04 -0.31
C ASN A 79 11.68 -12.28 0.94
N ALA A 80 10.45 -12.74 0.74
CA ALA A 80 9.54 -13.00 1.85
C ALA A 80 8.90 -14.38 1.75
N ARG A 81 8.61 -14.94 2.90
CA ARG A 81 7.91 -16.20 3.07
C ARG A 81 6.63 -15.97 3.88
N PHE A 82 5.52 -16.47 3.35
CA PHE A 82 4.25 -16.51 4.06
C PHE A 82 4.01 -17.90 4.64
N ASP A 83 3.71 -17.95 5.92
CA ASP A 83 3.30 -19.16 6.65
C ASP A 83 1.82 -19.05 6.98
N ALA A 84 0.99 -19.77 6.23
CA ALA A 84 -0.47 -19.69 6.34
C ALA A 84 -1.00 -20.18 7.70
N PRO A 85 -0.49 -21.31 8.29
CA PRO A 85 -0.96 -21.77 9.61
C PRO A 85 -0.80 -20.75 10.74
N THR A 86 0.24 -19.95 10.71
CA THR A 86 0.51 -18.93 11.73
C THR A 86 0.15 -17.52 11.29
N ALA A 87 -0.28 -17.35 10.03
CA ALA A 87 -0.50 -16.06 9.38
C ALA A 87 0.73 -15.15 9.48
N THR A 88 1.93 -15.71 9.40
CA THR A 88 3.19 -14.98 9.60
C THR A 88 3.87 -14.70 8.27
N VAL A 89 4.30 -13.46 8.09
CA VAL A 89 5.21 -13.06 7.02
C VAL A 89 6.60 -12.85 7.63
N SER A 90 7.59 -13.52 7.09
CA SER A 90 8.99 -13.31 7.41
C SER A 90 9.76 -12.94 6.16
N GLY A 91 10.71 -12.03 6.25
CA GLY A 91 11.43 -11.58 5.08
C GLY A 91 12.82 -11.05 5.37
N SER A 92 13.55 -10.90 4.29
CA SER A 92 14.79 -10.14 4.23
C SER A 92 14.71 -9.16 3.06
N GLU A 93 15.34 -8.02 3.24
CA GLU A 93 15.43 -7.02 2.18
C GLU A 93 16.82 -6.42 2.11
N ARG A 94 17.15 -5.97 0.92
CA ARG A 94 18.28 -5.10 0.62
C ARG A 94 17.73 -3.86 -0.06
N VAL A 95 18.02 -2.69 0.49
CA VAL A 95 17.58 -1.40 -0.04
C VAL A 95 18.80 -0.56 -0.37
N VAL A 96 18.93 -0.12 -1.62
CA VAL A 96 19.91 0.89 -2.01
C VAL A 96 19.21 2.24 -2.03
N ILE A 97 19.64 3.12 -1.14
CA ILE A 97 19.14 4.49 -1.04
C ILE A 97 20.02 5.40 -1.92
N HIS A 98 19.42 6.11 -2.86
CA HIS A 98 20.09 7.12 -3.67
C HIS A 98 19.77 8.51 -3.10
N ASN A 99 20.76 9.10 -2.43
CA ASN A 99 20.65 10.47 -1.94
C ASN A 99 20.78 11.46 -3.10
N ASN A 100 19.70 11.69 -3.81
CA ASN A 100 19.67 12.63 -4.93
C ASN A 100 19.63 14.11 -4.48
N SER A 101 19.67 14.38 -3.16
CA SER A 101 19.69 15.75 -2.63
C SER A 101 21.08 16.38 -2.73
N ASP A 102 21.14 17.70 -2.53
CA ASP A 102 22.38 18.46 -2.45
C ASP A 102 22.95 18.52 -1.02
N SER A 103 22.36 17.75 -0.08
CA SER A 103 22.74 17.73 1.32
C SER A 103 23.16 16.33 1.76
N ALA A 104 24.13 16.26 2.67
CA ALA A 104 24.47 15.00 3.33
C ALA A 104 23.37 14.59 4.31
N MET A 105 23.07 13.28 4.39
CA MET A 105 22.09 12.73 5.32
C MET A 105 22.80 12.08 6.52
N HIS A 106 22.55 12.60 7.72
CA HIS A 106 23.17 12.13 8.97
C HIS A 106 22.39 10.99 9.65
N GLU A 107 21.24 10.68 9.12
CA GLU A 107 20.34 9.65 9.61
C GLU A 107 19.53 9.06 8.47
N ILE A 108 18.99 7.86 8.69
CA ILE A 108 17.99 7.24 7.81
C ILE A 108 16.74 7.04 8.63
N VAL A 109 15.59 7.36 8.07
CA VAL A 109 14.30 7.12 8.72
C VAL A 109 13.59 5.96 8.04
N LEU A 110 13.15 5.01 8.84
CA LEU A 110 12.36 3.86 8.40
C LEU A 110 10.92 3.97 8.88
N ARG A 111 10.00 3.61 7.99
CA ARG A 111 8.59 3.38 8.29
C ARG A 111 8.41 1.91 8.69
N LEU A 112 7.91 1.68 9.88
CA LEU A 112 7.58 0.37 10.43
C LEU A 112 6.09 0.31 10.73
N ASP A 113 5.28 0.54 9.69
CA ASP A 113 3.85 0.81 9.81
C ASP A 113 3.08 -0.34 10.49
N GLN A 114 3.58 -1.60 10.42
CA GLN A 114 3.03 -2.75 11.14
C GLN A 114 3.04 -2.57 12.67
N ASN A 115 3.89 -1.70 13.19
CA ASN A 115 3.93 -1.43 14.62
C ASN A 115 2.67 -0.73 15.15
N ILE A 116 1.78 -0.24 14.27
CA ILE A 116 0.46 0.24 14.68
C ILE A 116 -0.35 -0.83 15.42
N TYR A 117 -0.08 -2.12 15.15
CA TYR A 117 -0.73 -3.25 15.82
C TYR A 117 -0.08 -3.63 17.15
N ARG A 118 1.04 -3.02 17.55
CA ARG A 118 1.65 -3.26 18.86
C ARG A 118 0.86 -2.62 19.99
N ALA A 119 0.92 -3.21 21.17
CA ALA A 119 0.45 -2.53 22.38
C ALA A 119 1.25 -1.21 22.61
N ASN A 120 0.57 -0.20 23.15
CA ASN A 120 1.16 1.09 23.54
C ASN A 120 1.77 1.94 22.40
N VAL A 121 1.48 1.64 21.14
CA VAL A 121 1.83 2.51 20.02
C VAL A 121 0.68 3.50 19.77
N PRO A 122 0.96 4.79 19.57
CA PRO A 122 -0.07 5.80 19.27
C PRO A 122 -0.85 5.45 18.00
N ARG A 123 -2.16 5.64 18.04
CA ARG A 123 -3.07 5.43 16.92
C ARG A 123 -4.30 6.31 17.06
N ALA A 124 -4.91 6.68 15.94
CA ALA A 124 -6.12 7.50 15.92
C ALA A 124 -7.39 6.69 16.19
N GLU A 125 -7.37 5.39 15.83
CA GLU A 125 -8.50 4.48 15.98
C GLU A 125 -8.05 3.14 16.56
N THR A 126 -8.98 2.38 17.11
CA THR A 126 -8.69 1.02 17.59
C THR A 126 -8.41 0.10 16.42
N VAL A 127 -7.37 -0.73 16.54
CA VAL A 127 -7.09 -1.79 15.58
C VAL A 127 -7.88 -3.06 15.95
N PRO A 128 -8.22 -3.91 14.98
CA PRO A 128 -9.02 -5.10 15.25
C PRO A 128 -8.32 -6.10 16.17
N GLU A 129 -7.01 -6.16 16.11
CA GLU A 129 -6.19 -7.09 16.88
C GLU A 129 -4.86 -6.46 17.28
N ILE A 130 -4.36 -6.79 18.46
CA ILE A 130 -3.01 -6.45 18.91
C ILE A 130 -2.07 -7.61 18.60
N THR A 131 -0.94 -7.31 17.98
CA THR A 131 0.14 -8.24 17.65
C THR A 131 1.47 -7.72 18.17
N ASP A 132 2.57 -8.41 17.86
CA ASP A 132 3.92 -7.91 18.13
C ASP A 132 4.39 -6.86 17.11
N GLY A 133 3.55 -6.53 16.10
CA GLY A 133 3.91 -5.63 15.02
C GLY A 133 5.09 -6.14 14.20
N MET A 134 5.87 -5.21 13.63
CA MET A 134 7.10 -5.52 12.91
C MET A 134 8.22 -5.83 13.91
N VAL A 135 8.76 -7.03 13.86
CA VAL A 135 9.95 -7.44 14.63
C VAL A 135 11.14 -7.45 13.68
N VAL A 136 11.99 -6.45 13.79
CA VAL A 136 13.26 -6.38 13.04
C VAL A 136 14.30 -7.15 13.85
N THR A 137 14.81 -8.26 13.29
CA THR A 137 15.75 -9.15 13.95
C THR A 137 17.21 -8.85 13.60
N LYS A 138 17.43 -8.24 12.42
CA LYS A 138 18.74 -7.79 11.96
C LYS A 138 18.59 -6.52 11.14
N LEU A 139 19.54 -5.63 11.28
CA LEU A 139 19.63 -4.42 10.48
C LEU A 139 21.09 -4.04 10.31
N THR A 140 21.48 -3.75 9.07
CA THR A 140 22.82 -3.23 8.77
C THR A 140 22.70 -1.98 7.90
N VAL A 141 23.69 -1.10 8.00
CA VAL A 141 23.88 0.02 7.07
C VAL A 141 25.32 -0.04 6.57
N ASP A 142 25.47 -0.16 5.25
CA ASP A 142 26.76 -0.32 4.55
C ASP A 142 27.61 -1.45 5.19
N GLY A 143 26.95 -2.55 5.56
CA GLY A 143 27.56 -3.72 6.20
C GLY A 143 27.81 -3.58 7.70
N ALA A 144 27.65 -2.40 8.30
CA ALA A 144 27.79 -2.21 9.75
C ALA A 144 26.49 -2.55 10.49
N ASN A 145 26.58 -3.40 11.52
CA ASN A 145 25.42 -3.76 12.33
C ASN A 145 24.86 -2.54 13.07
N VAL A 146 23.53 -2.36 12.98
CA VAL A 146 22.79 -1.35 13.73
C VAL A 146 22.49 -1.85 15.14
N ASP A 147 22.68 -1.01 16.14
CA ASP A 147 22.22 -1.29 17.50
C ASP A 147 20.69 -1.16 17.57
N LEU A 148 20.02 -2.29 17.71
CA LEU A 148 18.55 -2.39 17.82
C LEU A 148 18.03 -2.27 19.25
N SER A 149 18.91 -2.04 20.25
CA SER A 149 18.44 -1.77 21.60
C SER A 149 17.66 -0.47 21.60
N ASP A 150 16.33 -0.56 21.83
CA ASP A 150 15.45 0.61 21.77
C ASP A 150 15.79 1.60 22.88
N ARG A 151 16.52 2.65 22.52
CA ARG A 151 16.92 3.73 23.42
C ARG A 151 15.90 4.89 23.47
N SER A 152 14.69 4.69 22.95
CA SER A 152 13.65 5.72 22.94
C SER A 152 13.38 6.32 24.32
N ASN A 153 13.58 5.55 25.38
CA ASN A 153 13.43 6.00 26.76
C ASN A 153 14.71 6.64 27.37
N SER A 154 15.85 6.52 26.72
CA SER A 154 17.13 7.05 27.24
C SER A 154 17.57 8.37 26.59
N ALA A 155 17.01 8.73 25.46
CA ALA A 155 17.36 9.94 24.71
C ALA A 155 17.03 11.28 25.43
N GLY A 156 16.42 11.25 26.61
CA GLY A 156 15.99 12.44 27.33
C GLY A 156 16.87 12.89 28.50
N ARG A 157 17.93 12.16 28.87
CA ARG A 157 18.73 12.49 30.06
C ARG A 157 20.22 12.45 29.83
N SER A 158 20.72 13.26 28.90
CA SER A 158 22.11 13.71 29.02
C SER A 158 22.20 14.68 30.20
N PRO A 159 23.15 14.53 31.13
CA PRO A 159 23.36 15.52 32.18
C PRO A 159 23.54 16.89 31.50
N ARG A 160 22.79 17.92 31.98
CA ARG A 160 22.83 19.26 31.42
C ARG A 160 24.29 19.69 31.17
N GLY A 161 24.62 19.95 29.90
CA GLY A 161 25.87 20.62 29.53
C GLY A 161 27.01 19.77 28.97
N ARG A 162 26.87 18.45 28.81
CA ARG A 162 27.83 17.65 28.06
C ARG A 162 27.32 17.27 26.68
N PRO A 163 28.08 17.53 25.60
CA PRO A 163 27.77 16.96 24.28
C PRO A 163 27.70 15.42 24.43
N ALA A 164 26.69 14.82 23.76
CA ALA A 164 26.68 13.37 23.65
C ALA A 164 27.98 12.89 22.96
N PRO A 165 28.58 11.78 23.40
CA PRO A 165 29.77 11.24 22.73
C PRO A 165 29.39 10.90 21.27
N PRO A 166 30.34 11.03 20.33
CA PRO A 166 30.07 10.66 18.95
C PRO A 166 29.76 9.16 18.87
N ILE A 167 28.75 8.81 18.07
CA ILE A 167 28.40 7.41 17.83
C ILE A 167 29.49 6.77 16.95
N THR A 168 29.85 5.54 17.24
CA THR A 168 30.89 4.79 16.51
C THR A 168 30.30 3.71 15.59
N ARG A 169 29.02 3.42 15.73
CA ARG A 169 28.24 2.49 14.90
C ARG A 169 26.82 3.03 14.70
N PRO A 170 26.09 2.59 13.67
CA PRO A 170 24.69 3.00 13.50
C PRO A 170 23.84 2.56 14.71
N GLU A 171 22.91 3.42 15.12
CA GLU A 171 22.01 3.19 16.26
C GLU A 171 20.57 3.46 15.87
N ALA A 172 19.66 2.53 16.18
CA ALA A 172 18.22 2.70 15.95
C ALA A 172 17.53 3.31 17.18
N ILE A 173 16.62 4.24 16.92
CA ILE A 173 15.74 4.86 17.91
C ILE A 173 14.30 4.68 17.42
N GLY A 174 13.41 4.23 18.29
CA GLY A 174 11.98 4.05 17.95
C GLY A 174 11.69 2.80 17.12
N ILE A 175 12.53 1.78 17.17
CA ILE A 175 12.37 0.53 16.40
C ILE A 175 11.06 -0.21 16.73
N THR A 176 10.44 0.10 17.86
CA THR A 176 9.14 -0.43 18.29
C THR A 176 7.96 0.51 17.96
N GLN A 177 8.25 1.67 17.37
CA GLN A 177 7.25 2.65 16.92
C GLN A 177 7.01 2.52 15.41
N THR A 178 6.02 3.23 14.87
CA THR A 178 5.74 3.24 13.42
C THR A 178 6.77 4.01 12.59
N VAL A 179 7.65 4.75 13.27
CA VAL A 179 8.79 5.46 12.69
C VAL A 179 10.03 5.14 13.51
N ALA A 180 11.09 4.71 12.85
CA ALA A 180 12.40 4.48 13.46
C ALA A 180 13.45 5.38 12.80
N THR A 181 14.36 5.95 13.60
CA THR A 181 15.49 6.74 13.11
C THR A 181 16.77 5.94 13.33
N ILE A 182 17.57 5.78 12.28
CA ILE A 182 18.90 5.18 12.34
C ILE A 182 19.93 6.33 12.29
N LYS A 183 20.56 6.61 13.40
CA LYS A 183 21.67 7.57 13.45
C LYS A 183 22.92 6.97 12.82
N LEU A 184 23.60 7.73 11.99
CA LEU A 184 24.78 7.29 11.25
C LEU A 184 26.06 7.87 11.86
N PRO A 185 27.14 7.06 12.03
CA PRO A 185 28.44 7.58 12.47
C PRO A 185 29.13 8.46 11.42
N ALA A 186 28.83 8.23 10.14
CA ALA A 186 29.25 9.05 9.02
C ALA A 186 28.03 9.33 8.12
N PRO A 187 27.87 10.55 7.61
CA PRO A 187 26.70 10.90 6.79
C PRO A 187 26.79 10.27 5.39
N ILE A 188 25.63 9.98 4.82
CA ILE A 188 25.52 9.66 3.38
C ILE A 188 25.76 10.96 2.61
N PRO A 189 26.79 11.06 1.76
CA PRO A 189 27.09 12.30 1.08
C PRO A 189 25.97 12.73 0.12
N ALA A 190 25.92 14.01 -0.20
CA ALA A 190 25.10 14.51 -1.30
C ALA A 190 25.42 13.75 -2.58
N LYS A 191 24.39 13.34 -3.34
CA LYS A 191 24.50 12.53 -4.55
C LYS A 191 25.16 11.14 -4.33
N GLY A 192 25.29 10.73 -3.08
CA GLY A 192 25.83 9.42 -2.70
C GLY A 192 24.75 8.36 -2.55
N THR A 193 25.20 7.16 -2.21
CA THR A 193 24.32 6.00 -1.95
C THR A 193 24.66 5.37 -0.60
N SER A 194 23.69 4.66 -0.02
CA SER A 194 23.88 3.80 1.12
C SER A 194 23.01 2.55 0.97
N THR A 195 23.46 1.45 1.57
CA THR A 195 22.73 0.18 1.51
C THR A 195 22.23 -0.21 2.88
N ILE A 196 20.94 -0.50 3.01
CA ILE A 196 20.34 -1.14 4.17
C ILE A 196 20.13 -2.62 3.85
N GLU A 197 20.41 -3.50 4.80
CA GLU A 197 19.92 -4.87 4.80
C GLU A 197 19.17 -5.13 6.10
N ALA A 198 17.96 -5.70 6.00
CA ALA A 198 17.12 -6.02 7.13
C ALA A 198 16.57 -7.44 7.06
N GLU A 199 16.40 -8.07 8.23
CA GLU A 199 15.62 -9.29 8.42
C GLU A 199 14.52 -8.98 9.43
N TRP A 200 13.29 -9.43 9.11
CA TRP A 200 12.11 -9.06 9.88
C TRP A 200 11.00 -10.11 9.77
N HIS A 201 10.06 -10.05 10.69
CA HIS A 201 8.81 -10.79 10.61
C HIS A 201 7.69 -10.06 11.32
N PHE A 202 6.45 -10.41 10.98
CA PHE A 202 5.24 -10.00 11.68
C PHE A 202 4.12 -11.00 11.43
N ARG A 203 3.14 -11.03 12.31
CA ARG A 203 1.89 -11.76 12.10
C ARG A 203 0.85 -10.83 11.50
N VAL A 204 0.20 -11.26 10.41
CA VAL A 204 -0.90 -10.52 9.79
C VAL A 204 -2.09 -10.52 10.75
N PRO A 205 -2.59 -9.34 11.16
CA PRO A 205 -3.69 -9.25 12.11
C PRO A 205 -4.99 -9.74 11.50
N GLN A 206 -5.86 -10.34 12.30
CA GLN A 206 -7.22 -10.70 11.89
C GLN A 206 -8.06 -9.43 11.71
N SER A 207 -8.89 -9.40 10.66
CA SER A 207 -9.75 -8.26 10.37
C SER A 207 -10.94 -8.15 11.34
N LEU A 208 -11.34 -9.26 11.95
CA LEU A 208 -12.46 -9.37 12.91
C LEU A 208 -13.74 -8.63 12.44
N GLY A 209 -13.97 -8.61 11.11
CA GLY A 209 -15.13 -7.96 10.51
C GLY A 209 -15.05 -6.43 10.38
N VAL A 210 -13.94 -5.81 10.76
CA VAL A 210 -13.71 -4.39 10.52
C VAL A 210 -13.61 -4.13 9.02
N ARG A 211 -14.39 -3.17 8.53
CA ARG A 211 -14.43 -2.80 7.12
C ARG A 211 -13.38 -1.72 6.82
N GLY A 212 -12.91 -1.68 5.58
CA GLY A 212 -12.00 -0.64 5.11
C GLY A 212 -10.56 -0.79 5.58
N LEU A 213 -10.18 -1.93 6.14
CA LEU A 213 -8.78 -2.22 6.45
C LEU A 213 -7.97 -2.34 5.17
N ARG A 214 -6.79 -1.75 5.18
CA ARG A 214 -5.84 -1.80 4.04
C ARG A 214 -5.05 -3.11 4.02
N MET A 215 -5.02 -3.83 5.14
CA MET A 215 -4.40 -5.13 5.29
C MET A 215 -5.08 -5.92 6.39
N GLY A 216 -4.92 -7.22 6.36
CA GLY A 216 -5.44 -8.13 7.36
C GLY A 216 -5.64 -9.55 6.84
N ALA A 217 -6.06 -10.42 7.74
CA ALA A 217 -6.53 -11.75 7.46
C ALA A 217 -8.06 -11.80 7.58
N TRP A 218 -8.72 -12.34 6.59
CA TRP A 218 -10.16 -12.63 6.61
C TRP A 218 -10.35 -14.13 6.71
N GLY A 219 -10.45 -14.59 7.96
CA GLY A 219 -10.39 -16.01 8.29
C GLY A 219 -8.98 -16.57 8.12
N ASP A 220 -8.91 -17.80 7.62
CA ASP A 220 -7.69 -18.59 7.46
C ASP A 220 -7.22 -18.73 6.00
N SER A 221 -7.90 -18.07 5.08
CA SER A 221 -7.74 -18.32 3.65
C SER A 221 -7.55 -17.07 2.78
N LEU A 222 -7.86 -15.89 3.28
CA LEU A 222 -7.70 -14.64 2.53
C LEU A 222 -6.82 -13.67 3.31
N TYR A 223 -5.74 -13.26 2.69
CA TYR A 223 -4.78 -12.29 3.26
C TYR A 223 -4.55 -11.17 2.27
N GLN A 224 -4.68 -9.94 2.77
CA GLN A 224 -4.27 -8.74 2.06
C GLN A 224 -3.14 -8.10 2.85
N VAL A 225 -2.01 -7.88 2.20
CA VAL A 225 -0.75 -7.50 2.86
C VAL A 225 -0.20 -6.24 2.22
N GLY A 226 -0.34 -5.14 2.94
CA GLY A 226 0.25 -3.85 2.65
C GLY A 226 1.13 -3.37 3.80
N GLN A 227 1.99 -2.39 3.57
CA GLN A 227 2.85 -1.80 4.61
C GLN A 227 3.65 -2.86 5.39
N TRP A 228 4.21 -3.82 4.70
CA TRP A 228 4.60 -5.13 5.21
C TRP A 228 6.11 -5.35 5.32
N TYR A 229 6.92 -4.38 4.95
CA TYR A 229 8.38 -4.39 5.01
C TYR A 229 8.88 -3.06 5.59
N PRO A 230 10.08 -3.03 6.23
CA PRO A 230 10.71 -1.79 6.64
C PRO A 230 10.95 -0.87 5.44
N ARG A 231 10.32 0.29 5.39
CA ARG A 231 10.37 1.18 4.24
C ARG A 231 11.11 2.45 4.55
N VAL A 232 12.00 2.90 3.67
CA VAL A 232 12.66 4.20 3.80
C VAL A 232 11.63 5.31 3.70
N ALA A 233 11.56 6.17 4.71
CA ALA A 233 10.68 7.33 4.72
C ALA A 233 11.06 8.33 3.61
N VAL A 234 10.15 9.22 3.28
CA VAL A 234 10.45 10.32 2.36
C VAL A 234 11.43 11.30 3.01
N PHE A 235 12.41 11.71 2.24
CA PHE A 235 13.23 12.88 2.52
C PHE A 235 13.02 13.87 1.40
N ASP A 236 12.46 15.05 1.70
CA ASP A 236 12.08 16.04 0.70
C ASP A 236 12.74 17.41 0.92
N ASP A 237 12.58 18.28 -0.08
CA ASP A 237 13.15 19.62 -0.09
C ASP A 237 12.43 20.62 0.83
N LEU A 238 11.28 20.29 1.37
CA LEU A 238 10.48 21.16 2.22
C LEU A 238 10.69 20.88 3.70
N ARG A 239 10.59 19.61 4.11
CA ARG A 239 10.61 19.19 5.51
C ARG A 239 11.86 18.41 5.91
N GLY A 240 12.59 17.84 4.93
CA GLY A 240 13.57 16.79 5.18
C GLY A 240 12.88 15.44 5.37
N TRP A 241 13.27 14.69 6.39
CA TRP A 241 12.65 13.40 6.68
C TRP A 241 11.18 13.52 7.12
N ASP A 242 10.31 12.68 6.57
CA ASP A 242 8.96 12.47 7.07
C ASP A 242 9.01 11.67 8.37
N MET A 243 8.85 12.40 9.50
CA MET A 243 8.91 11.86 10.86
C MET A 243 7.52 11.67 11.47
N ASP A 244 6.45 11.96 10.73
CA ASP A 244 5.09 11.86 11.25
C ASP A 244 4.73 10.38 11.50
N PRO A 245 4.25 10.00 12.71
CA PRO A 245 3.90 8.62 13.00
C PRO A 245 2.70 8.17 12.17
N TYR A 246 2.68 6.90 11.79
CA TYR A 246 1.50 6.29 11.18
C TYR A 246 0.45 6.02 12.26
N LEU A 247 -0.70 6.70 12.17
CA LEU A 247 -1.78 6.62 13.15
C LEU A 247 -2.98 5.79 12.66
N GLY A 248 -2.97 5.29 11.42
CA GLY A 248 -4.01 4.48 10.80
C GLY A 248 -4.72 5.18 9.63
N PRO A 249 -5.68 6.09 9.87
CA PRO A 249 -6.49 6.67 8.79
C PRO A 249 -5.76 7.84 8.10
N SER A 250 -4.64 7.57 7.47
CA SER A 250 -3.90 8.58 6.71
C SER A 250 -3.42 8.01 5.38
N GLU A 251 -3.27 8.89 4.39
CA GLU A 251 -2.69 8.54 3.10
C GLU A 251 -1.17 8.37 3.22
N PHE A 252 -0.59 7.67 2.24
CA PHE A 252 0.83 7.39 2.23
C PHE A 252 1.58 8.44 1.45
N TYR A 253 2.76 8.78 1.98
CA TYR A 253 3.76 9.59 1.32
C TYR A 253 5.02 8.74 1.16
N ASN A 254 5.36 8.39 -0.08
CA ASN A 254 6.40 7.42 -0.39
C ASN A 254 7.37 7.96 -1.44
N ASN A 255 8.64 7.55 -1.35
CA ASN A 255 9.57 7.69 -2.45
C ASN A 255 9.20 6.73 -3.58
N TYR A 256 9.54 7.09 -4.81
CA TYR A 256 9.52 6.14 -5.91
C TYR A 256 10.77 5.25 -5.87
N GLY A 257 10.63 4.05 -6.42
CA GLY A 257 11.72 3.10 -6.47
C GLY A 257 11.53 1.98 -7.47
N HIS A 258 12.55 1.15 -7.57
CA HIS A 258 12.52 -0.15 -8.19
C HIS A 258 12.31 -1.22 -7.13
N TYR A 259 11.47 -2.22 -7.44
CA TYR A 259 11.16 -3.31 -6.53
C TYR A 259 11.30 -4.67 -7.25
N ASP A 260 12.21 -5.49 -6.76
CA ASP A 260 12.36 -6.91 -7.09
C ASP A 260 11.89 -7.73 -5.88
N VAL A 261 10.73 -8.39 -6.00
CA VAL A 261 10.04 -9.03 -4.87
C VAL A 261 9.80 -10.50 -5.15
N LYS A 262 10.28 -11.35 -4.27
CA LYS A 262 10.04 -12.78 -4.29
C LYS A 262 9.22 -13.20 -3.08
N LEU A 263 8.08 -13.84 -3.34
CA LEU A 263 7.13 -14.30 -2.35
C LEU A 263 7.06 -15.82 -2.35
N ASP A 264 7.60 -16.47 -1.33
CA ASP A 264 7.52 -17.91 -1.11
C ASP A 264 6.17 -18.24 -0.45
N MET A 265 5.28 -18.88 -1.20
CA MET A 265 3.89 -19.17 -0.86
C MET A 265 3.61 -20.67 -0.83
N PRO A 266 2.66 -21.17 -0.05
CA PRO A 266 2.18 -22.53 -0.20
C PRO A 266 1.64 -22.76 -1.62
N ALA A 267 1.90 -23.94 -2.21
CA ALA A 267 1.34 -24.26 -3.51
C ALA A 267 -0.20 -24.30 -3.45
N GLY A 268 -0.85 -23.88 -4.53
CA GLY A 268 -2.31 -23.73 -4.59
C GLY A 268 -2.82 -22.35 -4.18
N TRP A 269 -1.97 -21.54 -3.56
CA TRP A 269 -2.32 -20.15 -3.20
C TRP A 269 -2.02 -19.22 -4.40
N LEU A 270 -3.05 -18.53 -4.87
CA LEU A 270 -2.90 -17.52 -5.91
C LEU A 270 -2.44 -16.20 -5.30
N VAL A 271 -1.60 -15.48 -6.01
CA VAL A 271 -1.03 -14.20 -5.57
C VAL A 271 -1.36 -13.11 -6.57
N GLY A 272 -2.06 -12.09 -6.12
CA GLY A 272 -2.18 -10.81 -6.82
C GLY A 272 -1.24 -9.78 -6.17
N SER A 273 -0.32 -9.20 -6.93
CA SER A 273 0.68 -8.27 -6.39
C SER A 273 0.84 -7.04 -7.28
N THR A 274 1.42 -5.99 -6.69
CA THR A 274 2.04 -4.90 -7.46
C THR A 274 3.20 -5.47 -8.29
N GLY A 275 3.34 -4.98 -9.51
CA GLY A 275 4.42 -5.39 -10.41
C GLY A 275 4.05 -6.52 -11.35
N VAL A 276 4.95 -6.80 -12.28
CA VAL A 276 4.78 -7.80 -13.32
C VAL A 276 5.36 -9.13 -12.84
N LEU A 277 4.57 -10.21 -12.93
CA LEU A 277 5.04 -11.57 -12.63
C LEU A 277 6.09 -11.99 -13.65
N GLN A 278 7.29 -12.32 -13.16
CA GLN A 278 8.46 -12.64 -13.99
C GLN A 278 8.59 -14.13 -14.33
N ASN A 279 7.98 -15.00 -13.53
CA ASN A 279 8.17 -16.45 -13.64
C ASN A 279 6.84 -17.25 -13.72
N PRO A 280 5.91 -16.86 -14.60
CA PRO A 280 4.61 -17.53 -14.71
C PRO A 280 4.73 -19.04 -15.03
N GLU A 281 5.79 -19.45 -15.73
CA GLU A 281 6.04 -20.86 -16.06
C GLU A 281 6.32 -21.73 -14.83
N GLN A 282 6.87 -21.13 -13.78
CA GLN A 282 7.23 -21.83 -12.55
C GLN A 282 6.08 -21.90 -11.54
N VAL A 283 5.15 -20.95 -11.60
CA VAL A 283 4.11 -20.82 -10.57
C VAL A 283 2.69 -21.09 -11.07
N LEU A 284 2.43 -20.96 -12.37
CA LEU A 284 1.11 -21.19 -12.97
C LEU A 284 1.10 -22.47 -13.81
N THR A 285 -0.05 -23.13 -13.88
CA THR A 285 -0.28 -24.23 -14.82
C THR A 285 -0.23 -23.75 -16.26
N ALA A 286 0.04 -24.64 -17.21
CA ALA A 286 0.00 -24.33 -18.64
C ALA A 286 -1.37 -23.78 -19.06
N SER A 287 -2.45 -24.39 -18.56
CA SER A 287 -3.83 -23.94 -18.84
C SER A 287 -4.09 -22.51 -18.34
N ALA A 288 -3.66 -22.16 -17.12
CA ALA A 288 -3.82 -20.81 -16.60
C ALA A 288 -3.06 -19.76 -17.45
N ARG A 289 -1.85 -20.07 -17.88
CA ARG A 289 -1.05 -19.21 -18.77
C ARG A 289 -1.69 -19.02 -20.16
N GLU A 290 -2.22 -20.10 -20.75
CA GLU A 290 -2.93 -20.06 -22.03
C GLU A 290 -4.17 -19.17 -21.94
N LYS A 291 -5.02 -19.36 -20.90
CA LYS A 291 -6.19 -18.51 -20.63
C LYS A 291 -5.79 -17.04 -20.44
N LEU A 292 -4.70 -16.77 -19.71
CA LEU A 292 -4.19 -15.40 -19.50
C LEU A 292 -3.72 -14.77 -20.83
N SER A 293 -3.01 -15.52 -21.67
CA SER A 293 -2.64 -15.08 -23.01
C SER A 293 -3.87 -14.77 -23.87
N HIS A 294 -4.91 -15.60 -23.79
CA HIS A 294 -6.17 -15.35 -24.48
C HIS A 294 -6.87 -14.09 -23.96
N ALA A 295 -6.85 -13.83 -22.64
CA ALA A 295 -7.45 -12.61 -22.07
C ALA A 295 -6.81 -11.33 -22.62
N LEU A 296 -5.52 -11.36 -22.96
CA LEU A 296 -4.82 -10.22 -23.57
C LEU A 296 -5.19 -9.99 -25.05
N GLN A 297 -5.85 -10.95 -25.67
CA GLN A 297 -6.28 -10.89 -27.08
C GLN A 297 -7.80 -10.70 -27.23
N SER A 298 -8.55 -10.80 -26.11
CA SER A 298 -10.01 -10.76 -26.09
C SER A 298 -10.52 -9.49 -25.40
N ASP A 299 -11.65 -8.97 -25.90
CA ASP A 299 -12.37 -7.90 -25.23
C ASP A 299 -13.31 -8.41 -24.13
N SER A 300 -13.46 -9.71 -24.02
CA SER A 300 -14.24 -10.34 -22.96
C SER A 300 -13.39 -10.55 -21.69
N THR A 301 -14.06 -10.63 -20.56
CA THR A 301 -13.43 -11.12 -19.33
C THR A 301 -13.30 -12.64 -19.41
N ILE A 302 -12.10 -13.15 -19.23
CA ILE A 302 -11.78 -14.58 -19.27
C ILE A 302 -11.58 -15.08 -17.85
N ASN A 303 -12.23 -16.18 -17.50
CA ASN A 303 -11.97 -16.87 -16.22
C ASN A 303 -10.67 -17.67 -16.33
N ILE A 304 -9.65 -17.24 -15.60
CA ILE A 304 -8.31 -17.84 -15.59
C ILE A 304 -8.29 -19.06 -14.67
N VAL A 305 -8.81 -18.87 -13.45
CA VAL A 305 -8.94 -19.94 -12.45
C VAL A 305 -10.35 -19.89 -11.86
N SER A 306 -11.12 -20.93 -12.10
CA SER A 306 -12.46 -21.10 -11.52
C SER A 306 -12.41 -21.67 -10.10
N ALA A 307 -13.55 -21.61 -9.41
CA ALA A 307 -13.69 -22.21 -8.09
C ALA A 307 -13.40 -23.73 -8.06
N ALA A 308 -13.60 -24.42 -9.18
CA ALA A 308 -13.33 -25.87 -9.34
C ALA A 308 -11.87 -26.20 -9.65
N GLU A 309 -11.12 -25.24 -10.18
CA GLU A 309 -9.72 -25.43 -10.63
C GLU A 309 -8.69 -25.00 -9.56
N ARG A 310 -9.06 -24.97 -8.30
CA ARG A 310 -8.16 -24.55 -7.21
C ARG A 310 -7.27 -25.67 -6.70
N GLY A 311 -6.11 -25.31 -6.19
CA GLY A 311 -5.15 -26.22 -5.56
C GLY A 311 -3.88 -26.45 -6.36
N PRO A 312 -2.89 -27.13 -5.75
CA PRO A 312 -1.62 -27.48 -6.39
C PRO A 312 -1.85 -28.33 -7.64
N GLY A 313 -1.14 -28.01 -8.74
CA GLY A 313 -1.29 -28.69 -10.03
C GLY A 313 -2.58 -28.36 -10.79
N LYS A 314 -3.46 -27.52 -10.26
CA LYS A 314 -4.71 -27.07 -10.88
C LYS A 314 -4.71 -25.56 -11.14
N SER A 315 -4.67 -24.72 -10.10
CA SER A 315 -4.55 -23.26 -10.24
C SER A 315 -3.10 -22.82 -10.35
N THR A 316 -2.24 -23.42 -9.57
CA THR A 316 -0.78 -23.19 -9.58
C THR A 316 -0.03 -24.43 -10.04
N ALA A 317 1.26 -24.31 -10.30
CA ALA A 317 2.13 -25.47 -10.48
C ALA A 317 2.05 -26.41 -9.26
N ALA A 318 2.40 -27.67 -9.48
CA ALA A 318 2.48 -28.68 -8.42
C ALA A 318 3.71 -28.43 -7.53
N GLY A 319 3.64 -28.89 -6.29
CA GLY A 319 4.70 -28.77 -5.28
C GLY A 319 4.13 -28.48 -3.90
N ASP A 320 5.01 -28.31 -2.93
CA ASP A 320 4.63 -27.89 -1.58
C ASP A 320 4.58 -26.37 -1.47
N ARG A 321 5.54 -25.72 -2.09
CA ARG A 321 5.68 -24.25 -2.09
C ARG A 321 6.14 -23.74 -3.45
N LEU A 322 5.81 -22.50 -3.75
CA LEU A 322 6.14 -21.80 -5.00
C LEU A 322 6.65 -20.40 -4.70
N VAL A 323 7.72 -20.00 -5.38
CA VAL A 323 8.27 -18.64 -5.26
C VAL A 323 7.74 -17.79 -6.41
N TRP A 324 6.87 -16.84 -6.09
CA TRP A 324 6.33 -15.85 -7.02
C TRP A 324 7.29 -14.68 -7.12
N HIS A 325 7.75 -14.34 -8.31
CA HIS A 325 8.69 -13.25 -8.54
C HIS A 325 8.02 -12.10 -9.28
N PHE A 326 7.93 -10.93 -8.62
CA PHE A 326 7.34 -9.72 -9.18
C PHE A 326 8.38 -8.61 -9.28
N VAL A 327 8.32 -7.83 -10.37
CA VAL A 327 9.16 -6.64 -10.57
C VAL A 327 8.27 -5.44 -10.86
N ALA A 328 8.53 -4.33 -10.18
CA ALA A 328 7.82 -3.07 -10.37
C ALA A 328 8.80 -1.90 -10.42
N ASP A 329 8.65 -1.05 -11.45
CA ASP A 329 9.45 0.14 -11.63
C ASP A 329 8.64 1.39 -11.39
N SER A 330 9.27 2.40 -10.80
CA SER A 330 8.67 3.73 -10.57
C SER A 330 7.35 3.67 -9.80
N VAL A 331 7.30 2.81 -8.76
CA VAL A 331 6.18 2.70 -7.83
C VAL A 331 6.58 3.18 -6.45
N GLY A 332 5.62 3.69 -5.68
CA GLY A 332 5.86 4.18 -4.32
C GLY A 332 5.78 3.08 -3.26
N ASP A 333 5.20 1.93 -3.58
CA ASP A 333 5.00 0.82 -2.64
C ASP A 333 4.66 -0.46 -3.38
N VAL A 334 4.81 -1.60 -2.69
CA VAL A 334 4.39 -2.93 -3.15
C VAL A 334 3.45 -3.55 -2.13
N ALA A 335 2.29 -3.98 -2.59
CA ALA A 335 1.32 -4.73 -1.80
C ALA A 335 0.94 -6.01 -2.54
N TRP A 336 0.45 -7.00 -1.81
CA TRP A 336 -0.01 -8.25 -2.39
C TRP A 336 -1.20 -8.80 -1.61
N GLY A 337 -2.04 -9.56 -2.31
CA GLY A 337 -3.11 -10.36 -1.73
C GLY A 337 -2.95 -11.80 -2.13
N THR A 338 -3.35 -12.72 -1.25
CA THR A 338 -3.26 -14.16 -1.51
C THR A 338 -4.42 -14.93 -0.89
N SER A 339 -4.80 -16.01 -1.56
CA SER A 339 -5.81 -16.93 -1.07
C SER A 339 -5.68 -18.29 -1.76
N ASP A 340 -5.98 -19.36 -1.03
CA ASP A 340 -6.20 -20.69 -1.57
C ASP A 340 -7.61 -20.85 -2.19
N ARG A 341 -8.46 -19.82 -2.05
CA ARG A 341 -9.86 -19.78 -2.53
C ARG A 341 -10.11 -18.80 -3.65
N PHE A 342 -9.13 -18.03 -4.10
CA PHE A 342 -9.35 -17.07 -5.17
C PHE A 342 -9.90 -17.72 -6.44
N VAL A 343 -10.92 -17.09 -6.99
CA VAL A 343 -11.26 -17.11 -8.40
C VAL A 343 -10.45 -15.99 -9.04
N TRP A 344 -9.90 -16.24 -10.22
CA TRP A 344 -9.14 -15.26 -10.97
C TRP A 344 -9.75 -15.06 -12.34
N ASP A 345 -10.24 -13.86 -12.58
CA ASP A 345 -10.65 -13.39 -13.89
C ASP A 345 -9.63 -12.40 -14.44
N ALA A 346 -9.50 -12.33 -15.75
CA ALA A 346 -8.66 -11.33 -16.40
C ALA A 346 -9.32 -10.78 -17.67
N THR A 347 -9.00 -9.54 -17.96
CA THR A 347 -9.32 -8.88 -19.22
C THR A 347 -8.13 -7.99 -19.62
N ARG A 348 -8.28 -7.26 -20.73
CA ARG A 348 -7.29 -6.28 -21.18
C ARG A 348 -7.85 -4.86 -21.11
N ALA A 349 -6.96 -3.88 -21.06
CA ALA A 349 -7.28 -2.49 -21.37
C ALA A 349 -6.28 -1.96 -22.40
N THR A 350 -6.73 -1.07 -23.29
CA THR A 350 -5.87 -0.45 -24.31
C THR A 350 -5.55 0.97 -23.92
N ILE A 351 -4.28 1.22 -23.61
CA ILE A 351 -3.82 2.53 -23.13
C ILE A 351 -3.20 3.31 -24.29
N PRO A 352 -3.64 4.56 -24.55
CA PRO A 352 -3.07 5.40 -25.60
C PRO A 352 -1.55 5.53 -25.49
N GLY A 353 -0.84 5.27 -26.60
CA GLY A 353 0.62 5.36 -26.66
C GLY A 353 1.40 4.24 -25.96
N LYS A 354 0.73 3.34 -25.22
CA LYS A 354 1.35 2.23 -24.49
C LYS A 354 0.95 0.85 -25.02
N GLY A 355 -0.26 0.71 -25.53
CA GLY A 355 -0.80 -0.55 -26.01
C GLY A 355 -1.63 -1.29 -24.97
N VAL A 356 -1.65 -2.62 -25.06
CA VAL A 356 -2.49 -3.49 -24.23
C VAL A 356 -1.81 -3.76 -22.89
N ILE A 357 -2.57 -3.65 -21.82
CA ILE A 357 -2.17 -4.05 -20.46
C ILE A 357 -3.17 -5.06 -19.87
N PRO A 358 -2.73 -6.01 -19.03
CA PRO A 358 -3.62 -6.91 -18.30
C PRO A 358 -4.36 -6.20 -17.17
N VAL A 359 -5.59 -6.65 -16.94
CA VAL A 359 -6.43 -6.30 -15.78
C VAL A 359 -6.78 -7.60 -15.08
N ASN A 360 -6.20 -7.83 -13.92
CA ASN A 360 -6.40 -9.03 -13.10
C ASN A 360 -7.41 -8.76 -12.00
N ILE A 361 -8.33 -9.70 -11.77
CA ILE A 361 -9.41 -9.56 -10.79
C ILE A 361 -9.44 -10.83 -9.95
N PHE A 362 -9.10 -10.70 -8.66
CA PHE A 362 -9.10 -11.80 -7.69
C PHE A 362 -10.24 -11.62 -6.69
N TYR A 363 -11.01 -12.66 -6.48
CA TYR A 363 -12.14 -12.61 -5.53
C TYR A 363 -12.49 -14.00 -4.98
N GLU A 364 -13.19 -14.03 -3.87
CA GLU A 364 -13.71 -15.28 -3.31
C GLU A 364 -14.95 -15.78 -4.07
N PRO A 365 -15.15 -17.09 -4.22
CA PRO A 365 -16.23 -17.68 -5.03
C PRO A 365 -17.65 -17.17 -4.70
N GLY A 366 -17.91 -16.88 -3.43
CA GLY A 366 -19.20 -16.33 -2.98
C GLY A 366 -19.52 -14.94 -3.52
N ASN A 367 -18.55 -14.28 -4.13
CA ASN A 367 -18.68 -12.93 -4.67
C ASN A 367 -18.75 -12.87 -6.21
N THR A 368 -18.79 -13.99 -6.90
CA THR A 368 -18.77 -14.05 -8.39
C THR A 368 -19.80 -13.10 -9.03
N GLN A 369 -21.02 -13.06 -8.53
CA GLN A 369 -22.05 -12.16 -9.07
C GLN A 369 -21.70 -10.68 -8.86
N LYS A 370 -21.09 -10.32 -7.74
CA LYS A 370 -20.67 -8.93 -7.44
C LYS A 370 -19.53 -8.47 -8.37
N TYR A 371 -18.66 -9.41 -8.75
CA TYR A 371 -17.50 -9.13 -9.58
C TYR A 371 -17.75 -9.35 -11.09
N ALA A 372 -18.97 -9.77 -11.50
CA ALA A 372 -19.31 -10.04 -12.90
C ALA A 372 -19.04 -8.86 -13.84
N THR A 373 -19.17 -7.63 -13.36
CA THR A 373 -18.92 -6.40 -14.14
C THR A 373 -17.57 -5.76 -13.84
N ALA A 374 -16.76 -6.31 -12.93
CA ALA A 374 -15.50 -5.70 -12.51
C ALA A 374 -14.51 -5.52 -13.67
N GLY A 375 -14.35 -6.54 -14.51
CA GLY A 375 -13.49 -6.47 -15.69
C GLY A 375 -13.86 -5.37 -16.67
N PRO A 376 -15.08 -5.36 -17.22
CA PRO A 376 -15.56 -4.29 -18.09
C PRO A 376 -15.46 -2.89 -17.45
N THR A 377 -15.80 -2.76 -16.17
CA THR A 377 -15.73 -1.47 -15.45
C THR A 377 -14.30 -0.97 -15.30
N ALA A 378 -13.39 -1.82 -14.88
CA ALA A 378 -11.98 -1.47 -14.72
C ALA A 378 -11.34 -1.10 -16.07
N ARG A 379 -11.59 -1.88 -17.10
CA ARG A 379 -11.15 -1.58 -18.47
C ARG A 379 -11.67 -0.23 -18.92
N HIS A 380 -12.98 0.02 -18.80
CA HIS A 380 -13.58 1.30 -19.16
C HIS A 380 -12.92 2.47 -18.41
N ALA A 381 -12.73 2.33 -17.11
CA ALA A 381 -12.09 3.37 -16.29
C ALA A 381 -10.66 3.67 -16.76
N LEU A 382 -9.85 2.63 -16.96
CA LEU A 382 -8.47 2.78 -17.45
C LEU A 382 -8.42 3.47 -18.83
N GLU A 383 -9.23 3.03 -19.78
CA GLU A 383 -9.26 3.58 -21.13
C GLU A 383 -9.82 5.00 -21.16
N PHE A 384 -10.90 5.27 -20.41
CA PHE A 384 -11.55 6.58 -20.34
C PHE A 384 -10.65 7.62 -19.69
N TYR A 385 -10.10 7.34 -18.49
CA TYR A 385 -9.26 8.30 -17.79
C TYR A 385 -7.89 8.48 -18.46
N SER A 386 -7.40 7.45 -19.15
CA SER A 386 -6.18 7.59 -19.97
C SER A 386 -6.35 8.54 -21.16
N LYS A 387 -7.55 8.66 -21.70
CA LYS A 387 -7.89 9.64 -22.74
C LYS A 387 -8.19 11.02 -22.18
N LEU A 388 -8.86 11.06 -21.01
CA LEU A 388 -9.33 12.31 -20.42
C LEU A 388 -8.19 13.14 -19.79
N TRP A 389 -7.25 12.47 -19.10
CA TRP A 389 -6.18 13.15 -18.37
C TRP A 389 -4.80 12.82 -18.91
N MET A 390 -4.33 11.60 -18.66
CA MET A 390 -3.04 11.13 -19.12
C MET A 390 -3.04 9.60 -19.19
N PRO A 391 -2.22 9.01 -20.08
CA PRO A 391 -2.12 7.55 -20.19
C PRO A 391 -1.75 6.91 -18.85
N TYR A 392 -2.45 5.83 -18.50
CA TYR A 392 -2.14 5.04 -17.32
C TYR A 392 -0.70 4.55 -17.35
N THR A 393 0.06 4.86 -16.33
CA THR A 393 1.52 4.69 -16.34
C THR A 393 1.99 3.27 -16.03
N TYR A 394 1.20 2.49 -15.27
CA TYR A 394 1.62 1.16 -14.85
C TYR A 394 1.38 0.07 -15.90
N PRO A 395 2.15 -1.05 -15.86
CA PRO A 395 2.06 -2.10 -16.86
C PRO A 395 0.85 -3.02 -16.71
N LEU A 396 0.15 -2.97 -15.60
CA LEU A 396 -1.03 -3.79 -15.31
C LEU A 396 -1.91 -3.14 -14.24
N LEU A 397 -3.13 -3.66 -14.09
CA LEU A 397 -3.99 -3.43 -12.92
C LEU A 397 -4.27 -4.77 -12.25
N THR A 398 -4.15 -4.84 -10.93
CA THR A 398 -4.57 -5.98 -10.09
C THR A 398 -5.58 -5.49 -9.04
N MET A 399 -6.72 -6.18 -8.95
CA MET A 399 -7.81 -5.90 -8.02
C MET A 399 -8.16 -7.14 -7.20
#